data_e9596d5a5f860fe3d1bfc7edb9555f8a
#
_entry.id   e9596d5a5f860fe3d1bfc7edb9555f8a
#
_cell.length_a   1.000
_cell.length_b   1.000
_cell.length_c   1.000
_cell.angle_alpha   90.00
_cell.angle_beta   90.00
_cell.angle_gamma   90.00
#
_symmetry.space_group_name_H-M   'P 1'
#
loop_
_entity.id
_entity.type
_entity.pdbx_description
1 polymer ?
#
loop_
_entity_poly.entity_id
_entity_poly.type
_entity_poly.pdbx_seq_one_letter_code
_entity_poly.pdbx_strand_id
1 'polypeptide(L)'
;MVRQAGEDASEQKVIDDIATYGWHCVHIGGDEEGPGYTFTIGAYHSFGLPEFLIMGLPQATAHQIIDVALDAARHGAIADFTQTTDALLDGHPCAFVRVPEARYRDWVGYARWYYQGNDFTVYQIVWPSRDGHFPWDAAASAAYVASQPLLGPAPRQD
;
A
#
# COMPACT_ATOMS: atom_id res chain seq x y z
N MET A 1 17.24 3.68 -12.24
CA MET A 1 16.68 3.32 -13.55
C MET A 1 15.74 2.13 -13.41
N VAL A 2 14.55 2.22 -13.94
CA VAL A 2 13.57 1.13 -13.85
C VAL A 2 13.80 0.07 -14.93
N ARG A 3 13.26 -1.14 -14.70
CA ARG A 3 13.34 -2.21 -15.69
C ARG A 3 12.49 -1.88 -16.91
N GLN A 4 12.96 -2.28 -18.08
CA GLN A 4 12.32 -1.99 -19.35
C GLN A 4 11.63 -3.22 -19.95
N ALA A 5 11.96 -4.42 -19.48
CA ALA A 5 11.39 -5.67 -19.96
C ALA A 5 11.42 -6.73 -18.87
N GLY A 6 10.49 -7.68 -18.95
CA GLY A 6 10.45 -8.85 -18.08
C GLY A 6 11.11 -10.06 -18.72
N GLU A 7 11.52 -11.01 -17.90
CA GLU A 7 12.10 -12.28 -18.37
C GLU A 7 11.06 -13.38 -18.53
N ASP A 8 9.87 -13.19 -17.95
CA ASP A 8 8.75 -14.12 -18.08
C ASP A 8 7.44 -13.35 -18.26
N ALA A 9 6.34 -14.08 -18.41
CA ALA A 9 5.02 -13.48 -18.67
C ALA A 9 4.54 -12.60 -17.49
N SER A 10 4.81 -13.03 -16.26
CA SER A 10 4.41 -12.27 -15.07
C SER A 10 5.15 -10.95 -14.97
N GLU A 11 6.47 -10.98 -15.18
CA GLU A 11 7.29 -9.77 -15.17
C GLU A 11 6.93 -8.84 -16.31
N GLN A 12 6.69 -9.40 -17.50
CA GLN A 12 6.30 -8.59 -18.64
C GLN A 12 4.95 -7.91 -18.43
N LYS A 13 4.02 -8.58 -17.74
CA LYS A 13 2.73 -7.97 -17.39
C LYS A 13 2.90 -6.75 -16.49
N VAL A 14 3.82 -6.80 -15.53
CA VAL A 14 4.14 -5.62 -14.69
C VAL A 14 4.59 -4.45 -15.58
N ILE A 15 5.54 -4.72 -16.49
CA ILE A 15 6.05 -3.70 -17.41
C ILE A 15 4.93 -3.12 -18.27
N ASP A 16 4.11 -3.99 -18.86
CA ASP A 16 3.03 -3.59 -19.76
C ASP A 16 1.95 -2.78 -19.02
N ASP A 17 1.57 -3.20 -17.82
CA ASP A 17 0.57 -2.47 -17.00
C ASP A 17 1.08 -1.08 -16.63
N ILE A 18 2.35 -0.96 -16.26
CA ILE A 18 2.93 0.35 -15.92
C ILE A 18 2.96 1.25 -17.16
N ALA A 19 3.32 0.69 -18.32
CA ALA A 19 3.32 1.45 -19.57
C ALA A 19 1.91 1.92 -19.96
N THR A 20 0.89 1.10 -19.73
CA THR A 20 -0.50 1.38 -20.12
C THR A 20 -1.23 2.24 -19.09
N TYR A 21 -1.13 1.89 -17.81
CA TYR A 21 -1.94 2.48 -16.73
C TYR A 21 -1.13 3.35 -15.76
N GLY A 22 0.19 3.28 -15.82
CA GLY A 22 1.09 3.97 -14.90
C GLY A 22 1.45 3.14 -13.66
N TRP A 23 0.76 2.05 -13.39
CA TRP A 23 1.01 1.21 -12.22
C TRP A 23 0.48 -0.21 -12.41
N HIS A 24 1.00 -1.10 -11.60
CA HIS A 24 0.58 -2.51 -11.55
C HIS A 24 0.23 -2.87 -10.11
N CYS A 25 -0.77 -3.73 -9.94
CA CYS A 25 -1.26 -4.17 -8.64
C CYS A 25 -0.80 -5.61 -8.37
N VAL A 26 -0.16 -5.83 -7.22
CA VAL A 26 0.29 -7.15 -6.78
C VAL A 26 -0.56 -7.59 -5.59
N HIS A 27 -1.12 -8.81 -5.66
CA HIS A 27 -1.86 -9.41 -4.55
C HIS A 27 -1.08 -10.59 -3.99
N ILE A 28 -0.83 -10.56 -2.68
CA ILE A 28 -0.15 -11.64 -1.96
C ILE A 28 -1.19 -12.30 -1.04
N GLY A 29 -1.40 -13.61 -1.20
CA GLY A 29 -2.33 -14.35 -0.36
C GLY A 29 -1.86 -14.47 1.07
N GLY A 30 -2.82 -14.55 2.01
CA GLY A 30 -2.50 -14.77 3.42
C GLY A 30 -2.07 -16.21 3.68
N ASP A 31 -1.32 -16.42 4.74
CA ASP A 31 -0.84 -17.72 5.18
C ASP A 31 -0.80 -17.79 6.72
N GLU A 32 -0.15 -18.81 7.26
CA GLU A 32 -0.03 -19.01 8.71
C GLU A 32 0.79 -17.91 9.39
N GLU A 33 1.65 -17.22 8.65
CA GLU A 33 2.51 -16.16 9.19
C GLU A 33 1.82 -14.80 9.23
N GLY A 34 0.76 -14.60 8.44
CA GLY A 34 0.04 -13.33 8.45
C GLY A 34 -1.04 -13.19 7.41
N PRO A 35 -1.74 -12.05 7.43
CA PRO A 35 -2.81 -11.78 6.46
C PRO A 35 -2.26 -11.53 5.06
N GLY A 36 -3.13 -11.69 4.06
CA GLY A 36 -2.82 -11.30 2.70
C GLY A 36 -2.70 -9.78 2.59
N TYR A 37 -2.02 -9.33 1.55
CA TYR A 37 -1.86 -7.90 1.31
C TYR A 37 -1.75 -7.60 -0.18
N THR A 38 -1.90 -6.33 -0.51
CA THR A 38 -1.89 -5.82 -1.88
C THR A 38 -0.99 -4.59 -1.93
N PHE A 39 -0.18 -4.47 -2.97
CA PHE A 39 0.65 -3.28 -3.12
C PHE A 39 0.81 -2.89 -4.59
N THR A 40 1.29 -1.67 -4.82
CA THR A 40 1.48 -1.12 -6.16
C THR A 40 2.94 -1.15 -6.58
N ILE A 41 3.15 -1.20 -7.89
CA ILE A 41 4.45 -0.99 -8.52
C ILE A 41 4.25 0.03 -9.63
N GLY A 42 5.09 1.04 -9.69
CA GLY A 42 5.12 2.00 -10.79
C GLY A 42 4.56 3.38 -10.46
N ALA A 43 3.79 3.52 -9.38
CA ALA A 43 3.20 4.82 -9.02
C ALA A 43 4.27 5.88 -8.75
N TYR A 44 5.36 5.50 -8.12
CA TYR A 44 6.49 6.39 -7.86
C TYR A 44 7.13 6.86 -9.17
N HIS A 45 7.39 5.92 -10.07
CA HIS A 45 7.99 6.22 -11.38
C HIS A 45 7.08 7.08 -12.25
N SER A 46 5.79 6.72 -12.33
CA SER A 46 4.86 7.34 -13.27
C SER A 46 4.31 8.67 -12.80
N PHE A 47 4.07 8.80 -11.49
CA PHE A 47 3.32 9.93 -10.93
C PHE A 47 4.07 10.70 -9.85
N GLY A 48 5.26 10.25 -9.44
CA GLY A 48 5.96 10.84 -8.29
C GLY A 48 5.27 10.60 -6.96
N LEU A 49 4.38 9.60 -6.90
CA LEU A 49 3.64 9.24 -5.69
C LEU A 49 4.33 8.10 -4.95
N PRO A 50 4.07 7.92 -3.64
CA PRO A 50 4.53 6.69 -2.99
C PRO A 50 3.82 5.48 -3.58
N GLU A 51 4.45 4.32 -3.47
CA GLU A 51 3.73 3.07 -3.64
C GLU A 51 2.84 2.87 -2.42
N PHE A 52 1.69 2.24 -2.60
CA PHE A 52 0.77 1.96 -1.51
C PHE A 52 0.69 0.46 -1.25
N LEU A 53 0.58 0.10 0.03
CA LEU A 53 0.36 -1.27 0.48
C LEU A 53 -0.82 -1.27 1.44
N ILE A 54 -1.70 -2.27 1.34
CA ILE A 54 -2.83 -2.44 2.26
C ILE A 54 -2.97 -3.92 2.57
N MET A 55 -3.26 -4.27 3.82
CA MET A 55 -3.39 -5.67 4.22
C MET A 55 -4.69 -5.96 4.95
N GLY A 56 -5.03 -7.26 5.01
CA GLY A 56 -6.15 -7.74 5.79
C GLY A 56 -7.51 -7.62 5.15
N LEU A 57 -7.58 -7.23 3.86
CA LEU A 57 -8.85 -7.06 3.15
C LEU A 57 -8.93 -8.00 1.94
N PRO A 58 -10.16 -8.33 1.47
CA PRO A 58 -10.31 -9.07 0.22
C PRO A 58 -9.64 -8.34 -0.94
N GLN A 59 -9.10 -9.09 -1.90
CA GLN A 59 -8.35 -8.53 -3.02
C GLN A 59 -9.12 -7.46 -3.79
N ALA A 60 -10.39 -7.69 -4.07
CA ALA A 60 -11.20 -6.72 -4.81
C ALA A 60 -11.38 -5.41 -4.03
N THR A 61 -11.59 -5.49 -2.73
CA THR A 61 -11.72 -4.33 -1.86
C THR A 61 -10.38 -3.58 -1.77
N ALA A 62 -9.30 -4.30 -1.57
CA ALA A 62 -7.95 -3.72 -1.50
C ALA A 62 -7.58 -2.99 -2.80
N HIS A 63 -7.85 -3.61 -3.94
CA HIS A 63 -7.61 -3.02 -5.26
C HIS A 63 -8.39 -1.71 -5.42
N GLN A 64 -9.66 -1.72 -5.05
CA GLN A 64 -10.52 -0.54 -5.16
C GLN A 64 -10.03 0.61 -4.28
N ILE A 65 -9.64 0.33 -3.05
CA ILE A 65 -9.11 1.36 -2.14
C ILE A 65 -7.81 1.94 -2.68
N ILE A 66 -6.92 1.11 -3.18
CA ILE A 66 -5.66 1.56 -3.77
C ILE A 66 -5.91 2.42 -5.01
N ASP A 67 -6.83 2.02 -5.86
CA ASP A 67 -7.18 2.80 -7.07
C ASP A 67 -7.70 4.18 -6.69
N VAL A 68 -8.59 4.26 -5.71
CA VAL A 68 -9.08 5.54 -5.19
C VAL A 68 -7.95 6.36 -4.56
N ALA A 69 -7.05 5.73 -3.81
CA ALA A 69 -5.92 6.40 -3.17
C ALA A 69 -4.98 7.02 -4.20
N LEU A 70 -4.66 6.29 -5.27
CA LEU A 70 -3.81 6.80 -6.34
C LEU A 70 -4.48 7.97 -7.05
N ASP A 71 -5.77 7.85 -7.36
CA ASP A 71 -6.52 8.91 -8.02
C ASP A 71 -6.59 10.17 -7.15
N ALA A 72 -6.92 10.01 -5.87
CA ALA A 72 -6.98 11.12 -4.92
C ALA A 72 -5.62 11.81 -4.75
N ALA A 73 -4.54 11.03 -4.68
CA ALA A 73 -3.19 11.58 -4.55
C ALA A 73 -2.74 12.30 -5.82
N ARG A 74 -3.10 11.77 -7.00
CA ARG A 74 -2.78 12.41 -8.27
C ARG A 74 -3.47 13.76 -8.45
N HIS A 75 -4.67 13.91 -7.89
CA HIS A 75 -5.47 15.14 -7.99
C HIS A 75 -5.34 16.07 -6.79
N GLY A 76 -4.44 15.75 -5.86
CA GLY A 76 -4.13 16.60 -4.72
C GLY A 76 -5.09 16.50 -3.54
N ALA A 77 -6.08 15.59 -3.59
CA ALA A 77 -6.99 15.37 -2.47
C ALA A 77 -6.29 14.70 -1.28
N ILE A 78 -5.23 13.94 -1.54
CA ILE A 78 -4.32 13.44 -0.52
C ILE A 78 -2.96 14.04 -0.82
N ALA A 79 -2.51 15.00 0.00
CA ALA A 79 -1.24 15.66 -0.20
C ALA A 79 -0.29 15.47 0.99
N ASP A 80 -0.83 15.16 2.17
CA ASP A 80 -0.06 15.00 3.41
C ASP A 80 -0.34 13.62 4.01
N PHE A 81 0.63 12.72 3.91
CA PHE A 81 0.51 11.34 4.42
C PHE A 81 0.72 11.23 5.93
N THR A 82 0.93 12.35 6.63
CA THR A 82 0.93 12.39 8.10
C THR A 82 -0.47 12.59 8.68
N GLN A 83 -1.45 12.89 7.81
CA GLN A 83 -2.84 13.12 8.18
C GLN A 83 -3.72 11.95 7.77
N THR A 84 -4.84 11.76 8.48
CA THR A 84 -5.87 10.82 8.03
C THR A 84 -6.64 11.40 6.85
N THR A 85 -7.30 10.53 6.10
CA THR A 85 -8.13 10.94 4.96
C THR A 85 -9.46 10.19 4.99
N ASP A 86 -10.53 10.88 4.64
CA ASP A 86 -11.85 10.26 4.46
C ASP A 86 -12.15 9.98 2.98
N ALA A 87 -11.16 10.19 2.11
CA ALA A 87 -11.34 9.99 0.67
C ALA A 87 -11.44 8.54 0.23
N LEU A 88 -10.98 7.59 1.06
CA LEU A 88 -10.86 6.17 0.67
C LEU A 88 -12.06 5.33 1.05
N LEU A 89 -12.66 5.58 2.20
CA LEU A 89 -13.83 4.85 2.72
C LEU A 89 -14.80 5.86 3.32
N ASP A 90 -16.06 5.79 2.91
CA ASP A 90 -17.10 6.69 3.43
C ASP A 90 -17.32 6.46 4.93
N GLY A 91 -17.19 7.53 5.72
CA GLY A 91 -17.40 7.49 7.16
C GLY A 91 -16.31 6.79 7.96
N HIS A 92 -15.21 6.38 7.31
CA HIS A 92 -14.14 5.63 7.95
C HIS A 92 -12.78 6.21 7.53
N PRO A 93 -12.25 7.20 8.26
CA PRO A 93 -10.95 7.77 7.88
C PRO A 93 -9.83 6.74 7.95
N CYS A 94 -8.99 6.73 6.93
CA CYS A 94 -7.79 5.89 6.85
C CYS A 94 -6.56 6.70 7.23
N ALA A 95 -5.56 6.02 7.77
CA ALA A 95 -4.26 6.61 8.09
C ALA A 95 -3.19 6.03 7.18
N PHE A 96 -2.00 6.62 7.22
CA PHE A 96 -0.84 6.14 6.45
C PHE A 96 0.32 5.90 7.40
N VAL A 97 1.04 4.80 7.17
CA VAL A 97 2.24 4.45 7.93
C VAL A 97 3.39 4.31 6.94
N ARG A 98 4.47 5.07 7.14
CA ARG A 98 5.66 4.97 6.32
C ARG A 98 6.31 3.60 6.52
N VAL A 99 6.51 2.85 5.44
CA VAL A 99 7.20 1.56 5.49
C VAL A 99 8.71 1.81 5.44
N PRO A 100 9.50 1.36 6.43
CA PRO A 100 10.95 1.53 6.40
C PRO A 100 11.59 0.69 5.29
N GLU A 101 12.67 1.18 4.70
CA GLU A 101 13.40 0.46 3.65
C GLU A 101 13.85 -0.95 4.09
N ALA A 102 14.13 -1.13 5.37
CA ALA A 102 14.52 -2.44 5.92
C ALA A 102 13.43 -3.51 5.72
N ARG A 103 12.18 -3.11 5.49
CA ARG A 103 11.06 -4.02 5.23
C ARG A 103 10.86 -4.34 3.75
N TYR A 104 11.47 -3.59 2.85
CA TYR A 104 11.17 -3.70 1.42
C TYR A 104 11.43 -5.09 0.85
N ARG A 105 12.53 -5.72 1.24
CA ARG A 105 12.90 -7.04 0.73
C ARG A 105 11.82 -8.09 1.02
N ASP A 106 11.26 -8.08 2.22
CA ASP A 106 10.31 -9.09 2.66
C ASP A 106 8.88 -8.79 2.21
N TRP A 107 8.53 -7.52 1.98
CA TRP A 107 7.15 -7.13 1.74
C TRP A 107 6.89 -6.64 0.31
N VAL A 108 7.84 -5.94 -0.31
CA VAL A 108 7.65 -5.37 -1.64
C VAL A 108 8.80 -5.76 -2.58
N GLY A 109 9.23 -7.01 -2.48
CA GLY A 109 10.35 -7.52 -3.29
C GLY A 109 10.15 -7.34 -4.79
N TYR A 110 8.92 -7.49 -5.27
CA TYR A 110 8.62 -7.32 -6.68
C TYR A 110 8.76 -5.85 -7.13
N ALA A 111 8.44 -4.90 -6.26
CA ALA A 111 8.70 -3.48 -6.54
C ALA A 111 10.20 -3.21 -6.59
N ARG A 112 10.98 -3.82 -5.70
CA ARG A 112 12.45 -3.72 -5.73
C ARG A 112 13.02 -4.24 -7.05
N TRP A 113 12.45 -5.32 -7.57
CA TRP A 113 12.84 -5.84 -8.88
C TRP A 113 12.65 -4.77 -9.97
N TYR A 114 11.49 -4.13 -10.00
CA TYR A 114 11.18 -3.10 -10.99
C TYR A 114 12.11 -1.88 -10.87
N TYR A 115 12.28 -1.39 -9.64
CA TYR A 115 13.12 -0.20 -9.38
C TYR A 115 14.61 -0.51 -9.35
N GLN A 116 14.98 -1.78 -9.34
CA GLN A 116 16.38 -2.23 -9.25
C GLN A 116 17.06 -1.69 -7.97
N GLY A 117 16.34 -1.70 -6.87
CA GLY A 117 16.79 -1.24 -5.57
C GLY A 117 15.67 -0.68 -4.73
N ASN A 118 16.01 0.14 -3.74
CA ASN A 118 15.07 0.68 -2.76
C ASN A 118 14.73 2.17 -2.97
N ASP A 119 15.06 2.73 -4.13
CA ASP A 119 14.86 4.16 -4.38
C ASP A 119 13.42 4.46 -4.77
N PHE A 120 12.51 4.21 -3.85
CA PHE A 120 11.10 4.54 -3.93
C PHE A 120 10.51 4.58 -2.51
N THR A 121 9.39 5.26 -2.36
CA THR A 121 8.72 5.40 -1.06
C THR A 121 7.51 4.49 -1.01
N VAL A 122 7.24 3.86 0.15
CA VAL A 122 6.06 3.03 0.37
C VAL A 122 5.32 3.51 1.61
N TYR A 123 4.01 3.67 1.48
CA TYR A 123 3.11 3.90 2.61
C TYR A 123 2.10 2.76 2.73
N GLN A 124 1.94 2.26 3.93
CA GLN A 124 0.86 1.34 4.25
C GLN A 124 -0.41 2.16 4.49
N ILE A 125 -1.48 1.82 3.80
CA ILE A 125 -2.80 2.39 4.06
C ILE A 125 -3.38 1.61 5.25
N VAL A 126 -3.73 2.30 6.33
CA VAL A 126 -4.27 1.68 7.54
C VAL A 126 -5.75 2.03 7.63
N TRP A 127 -6.60 1.00 7.47
CA TRP A 127 -8.04 1.16 7.56
C TRP A 127 -8.48 1.02 9.01
N PRO A 128 -9.52 1.78 9.45
CA PRO A 128 -10.00 1.71 10.83
C PRO A 128 -10.90 0.52 11.05
N SER A 129 -11.09 0.12 12.32
CA SER A 129 -12.12 -0.84 12.69
C SER A 129 -13.50 -0.24 12.47
N ARG A 130 -14.55 -1.07 12.59
CA ARG A 130 -15.96 -0.61 12.48
C ARG A 130 -16.28 0.49 13.50
N ASP A 131 -15.64 0.43 14.67
CA ASP A 131 -15.85 1.40 15.73
C ASP A 131 -14.96 2.65 15.59
N GLY A 132 -14.20 2.74 14.52
CA GLY A 132 -13.34 3.90 14.25
C GLY A 132 -12.00 3.88 14.96
N HIS A 133 -11.54 2.71 15.42
CA HIS A 133 -10.23 2.58 16.07
C HIS A 133 -9.15 2.20 15.06
N PHE A 134 -7.94 2.66 15.31
CA PHE A 134 -6.75 2.22 14.58
C PHE A 134 -5.98 1.17 15.38
N PRO A 135 -5.03 0.43 14.74
CA PRO A 135 -4.30 -0.63 15.46
C PRO A 135 -3.53 -0.14 16.68
N TRP A 136 -3.17 1.12 16.74
CA TRP A 136 -2.44 1.72 17.87
C TRP A 136 -3.36 2.23 18.97
N ASP A 137 -4.67 2.17 18.80
CA ASP A 137 -5.61 2.62 19.82
C ASP A 137 -5.78 1.56 20.90
N ALA A 138 -5.83 2.00 22.17
CA ALA A 138 -5.97 1.08 23.29
C ALA A 138 -7.28 0.28 23.24
N ALA A 139 -8.32 0.87 22.64
CA ALA A 139 -9.64 0.23 22.51
C ALA A 139 -9.75 -0.74 21.33
N ALA A 140 -8.72 -0.83 20.47
CA ALA A 140 -8.74 -1.73 19.31
C ALA A 140 -8.74 -3.19 19.79
N SER A 141 -9.58 -4.04 19.14
CA SER A 141 -9.62 -5.46 19.49
C SER A 141 -8.37 -6.20 19.01
N ALA A 142 -8.00 -7.27 19.73
CA ALA A 142 -6.85 -8.07 19.36
C ALA A 142 -7.00 -8.70 17.96
N ALA A 143 -8.20 -9.13 17.60
CA ALA A 143 -8.46 -9.72 16.30
C ALA A 143 -8.24 -8.72 15.17
N TYR A 144 -8.73 -7.50 15.34
CA TYR A 144 -8.53 -6.43 14.37
C TYR A 144 -7.04 -6.08 14.23
N VAL A 145 -6.34 -5.90 15.35
CA VAL A 145 -4.90 -5.59 15.34
C VAL A 145 -4.12 -6.67 14.61
N ALA A 146 -4.45 -7.96 14.86
CA ALA A 146 -3.78 -9.08 14.20
C ALA A 146 -4.07 -9.14 12.70
N SER A 147 -5.23 -8.63 12.24
CA SER A 147 -5.59 -8.62 10.83
C SER A 147 -4.82 -7.59 10.03
N GLN A 148 -4.21 -6.61 10.70
CA GLN A 148 -3.54 -5.50 10.04
C GLN A 148 -2.25 -5.10 10.77
N PRO A 149 -1.21 -5.97 10.75
CA PRO A 149 0.08 -5.61 11.36
C PRO A 149 0.67 -4.35 10.72
N LEU A 150 1.25 -3.50 11.54
CA LEU A 150 1.92 -2.29 11.05
C LEU A 150 3.34 -2.62 10.61
N LEU A 151 3.73 -2.14 9.44
CA LEU A 151 5.07 -2.35 8.89
C LEU A 151 6.06 -1.27 9.32
N GLY A 152 5.58 -0.21 9.92
CA GLY A 152 6.39 0.89 10.41
C GLY A 152 5.84 1.46 11.70
N PRO A 153 6.47 2.50 12.25
CA PRO A 153 5.99 3.11 13.48
C PRO A 153 4.63 3.79 13.28
N ALA A 154 3.77 3.69 14.30
CA ALA A 154 2.48 4.36 14.28
C ALA A 154 2.68 5.87 14.12
N PRO A 155 1.74 6.58 13.45
CA PRO A 155 1.81 8.03 13.35
C PRO A 155 1.76 8.67 14.74
N ARG A 156 2.33 9.88 14.86
CA ARG A 156 2.27 10.60 16.11
C ARG A 156 0.83 10.91 16.50
N GLN A 157 0.54 10.67 17.76
CA GLN A 157 -0.75 11.00 18.36
C GLN A 157 -0.59 12.29 19.13
N ASP A 158 -0.97 13.39 18.52
CA ASP A 158 -0.92 14.71 19.16
C ASP A 158 -2.24 15.05 19.85
#